data_da432a674f005f47ab2607550cebee5a
#
_entry.id   da432a674f005f47ab2607550cebee5a
#
_cell.length_a   1.000
_cell.length_b   1.000
_cell.length_c   1.000
_cell.angle_alpha   90.00
_cell.angle_beta   90.00
_cell.angle_gamma   90.00
#
_symmetry.space_group_name_H-M   'P 1'
#
loop_
_entity.id
_entity.type
_entity.pdbx_description
1 polymer ?
#
loop_
_entity_poly.entity_id
_entity_poly.type
_entity_poly.pdbx_seq_one_letter_code
_entity_poly.pdbx_strand_id
1 'polypeptide(L)'
;RVPAGVDKAAFVKAAFLNDVAKNNTHSPYIGDDHAIKLLGTMLGGYNVQSLIALLSTDKAEQASKALSNITLIFDAFYDVEKLHKNGNIYATNLIKSWAEAEWFSSKKVVPEILKVNIFKVNGEINTDDLSPAQDAWSRADIPLHAKSMFINKIPKIFDVIEKLKSDNLPIAFVGDVVGTGSSRKSAINSLQWHFGKQIPYVPNKNSGGIILGAKIAPMFFNTAEDSGALPIECDVSKLKTGNIIEINLKEKKIFDGSGNELTSFDLKPITILDELRAGGRIPLIIGKGLTERARTSLQLKPSNSFINIIPQDVSNLKGFTLAQKIVGKACGVEGIRPGVYCEPKINTVGSQDTTGAMTRDELKELACLGFSAELVMQSFCHTAAYPKPIDIELQHSLPDFISSRGGVSLKAGDGVIHSWLNRMILPDSVGTGGDSHTRFPIGISFPAGSGLVAFAAALGVMPLDMPESVLVRFSGEIQPGITLRDLVNSIPYFAIKRGELTIGKQGKKNIFNGRILEIEGLPDLKVEQAFEFSDASAERSSNGCTVKLSKEPIIEFLNSNIVLMENMISNGYQDS
;
A
#
# COMPACT_ATOMS: atom_id res chain seq x y z
N ARG A 1 3.50 11.10 -31.25
CA ARG A 1 3.09 11.97 -30.11
C ARG A 1 2.95 11.09 -28.87
N VAL A 2 3.56 11.46 -27.74
CA VAL A 2 3.42 10.72 -26.48
C VAL A 2 2.04 11.03 -25.91
N PRO A 3 1.23 10.01 -25.54
CA PRO A 3 -0.08 10.23 -24.92
C PRO A 3 0.03 11.00 -23.60
N ALA A 4 -1.02 11.73 -23.24
CA ALA A 4 -1.08 12.41 -21.94
C ALA A 4 -1.08 11.38 -20.78
N GLY A 5 -0.48 11.74 -19.67
CA GLY A 5 -0.48 10.91 -18.45
C GLY A 5 0.44 9.70 -18.44
N VAL A 6 1.21 9.41 -19.52
CA VAL A 6 2.20 8.34 -19.53
C VAL A 6 3.59 8.85 -19.13
N ASP A 7 4.45 7.95 -18.67
CA ASP A 7 5.87 8.25 -18.49
C ASP A 7 6.54 8.38 -19.86
N LYS A 8 6.95 9.60 -20.21
CA LYS A 8 7.52 9.91 -21.53
C LYS A 8 8.80 9.11 -21.79
N ALA A 9 9.67 8.97 -20.80
CA ALA A 9 10.94 8.27 -20.95
C ALA A 9 10.71 6.77 -21.15
N ALA A 10 9.85 6.16 -20.35
CA ALA A 10 9.51 4.74 -20.48
C ALA A 10 8.80 4.46 -21.81
N PHE A 11 7.87 5.32 -22.23
CA PHE A 11 7.17 5.19 -23.51
C PHE A 11 8.13 5.24 -24.71
N VAL A 12 9.03 6.24 -24.73
CA VAL A 12 10.02 6.39 -25.81
C VAL A 12 11.01 5.22 -25.81
N LYS A 13 11.47 4.79 -24.63
CA LYS A 13 12.33 3.60 -24.48
C LYS A 13 11.66 2.35 -25.03
N ALA A 14 10.39 2.10 -24.68
CA ALA A 14 9.65 0.95 -25.20
C ALA A 14 9.48 1.00 -26.70
N ALA A 15 9.14 2.17 -27.27
CA ALA A 15 9.02 2.35 -28.72
C ALA A 15 10.35 2.08 -29.45
N PHE A 16 11.46 2.64 -28.95
CA PHE A 16 12.79 2.40 -29.53
C PHE A 16 13.16 0.90 -29.47
N LEU A 17 13.00 0.26 -28.33
CA LEU A 17 13.32 -1.17 -28.18
C LEU A 17 12.44 -2.05 -29.09
N ASN A 18 11.15 -1.69 -29.24
CA ASN A 18 10.24 -2.38 -30.16
C ASN A 18 10.71 -2.25 -31.63
N ASP A 19 11.13 -1.08 -32.02
CA ASP A 19 11.61 -0.85 -33.39
C ASP A 19 12.91 -1.61 -33.66
N VAL A 20 13.84 -1.68 -32.69
CA VAL A 20 15.05 -2.51 -32.80
C VAL A 20 14.67 -3.99 -32.85
N ALA A 21 13.78 -4.47 -31.99
CA ALA A 21 13.33 -5.87 -31.94
C ALA A 21 12.66 -6.32 -33.25
N LYS A 22 12.01 -5.40 -33.97
CA LYS A 22 11.38 -5.64 -35.30
C LYS A 22 12.31 -5.37 -36.50
N ASN A 23 13.57 -5.03 -36.27
CA ASN A 23 14.53 -4.61 -37.28
C ASN A 23 14.08 -3.38 -38.10
N ASN A 24 13.18 -2.54 -37.57
CA ASN A 24 12.77 -1.27 -38.15
C ASN A 24 13.83 -0.18 -37.96
N THR A 25 14.67 -0.33 -36.93
CA THR A 25 15.75 0.61 -36.59
C THR A 25 17.02 -0.16 -36.26
N HIS A 26 18.14 0.24 -36.86
CA HIS A 26 19.45 -0.31 -36.50
C HIS A 26 20.05 0.43 -35.30
N SER A 27 20.57 -0.31 -34.32
CA SER A 27 21.36 0.24 -33.22
C SER A 27 22.75 -0.42 -33.20
N PRO A 28 23.84 0.36 -33.15
CA PRO A 28 25.18 -0.22 -33.04
C PRO A 28 25.48 -0.85 -31.69
N TYR A 29 24.61 -0.62 -30.68
CA TYR A 29 24.82 -1.06 -29.30
C TYR A 29 23.85 -2.14 -28.82
N ILE A 30 22.70 -2.27 -29.47
CA ILE A 30 21.59 -3.16 -29.03
C ILE A 30 21.11 -3.95 -30.25
N GLY A 31 21.32 -5.26 -30.25
CA GLY A 31 20.69 -6.18 -31.19
C GLY A 31 19.24 -6.51 -30.84
N ASP A 32 18.52 -7.14 -31.74
CA ASP A 32 17.11 -7.49 -31.62
C ASP A 32 16.80 -8.38 -30.38
N ASP A 33 17.56 -9.45 -30.16
CA ASP A 33 17.40 -10.31 -28.99
C ASP A 33 17.65 -9.57 -27.68
N HIS A 34 18.63 -8.67 -27.65
CA HIS A 34 18.90 -7.84 -26.49
C HIS A 34 17.76 -6.83 -26.24
N ALA A 35 17.20 -6.25 -27.32
CA ALA A 35 16.06 -5.35 -27.22
C ALA A 35 14.83 -6.06 -26.63
N ILE A 36 14.53 -7.30 -27.05
CA ILE A 36 13.45 -8.12 -26.50
C ILE A 36 13.69 -8.41 -25.02
N LYS A 37 14.92 -8.77 -24.65
CA LYS A 37 15.28 -8.98 -23.24
C LYS A 37 15.09 -7.73 -22.40
N LEU A 38 15.49 -6.56 -22.88
CA LEU A 38 15.30 -5.28 -22.21
C LEU A 38 13.82 -4.91 -22.10
N LEU A 39 13.00 -5.16 -23.14
CA LEU A 39 11.54 -5.02 -23.05
C LEU A 39 10.98 -5.87 -21.92
N GLY A 40 11.45 -7.10 -21.74
CA GLY A 40 11.03 -7.99 -20.63
C GLY A 40 11.37 -7.47 -19.23
N THR A 41 12.24 -6.48 -19.08
CA THR A 41 12.62 -5.88 -17.78
C THR A 41 11.89 -4.57 -17.46
N MET A 42 11.09 -4.04 -18.39
CA MET A 42 10.41 -2.76 -18.19
C MET A 42 9.23 -2.89 -17.23
N LEU A 43 9.05 -1.86 -16.41
CA LEU A 43 7.87 -1.68 -15.54
C LEU A 43 6.81 -0.83 -16.24
N GLY A 44 5.59 -0.83 -15.72
CA GLY A 44 4.52 0.06 -16.17
C GLY A 44 3.77 -0.38 -17.43
N GLY A 45 3.96 -1.61 -17.90
CA GLY A 45 3.16 -2.21 -18.98
C GLY A 45 3.42 -1.70 -20.40
N TYR A 46 4.32 -0.73 -20.61
CA TYR A 46 4.61 -0.13 -21.92
C TYR A 46 5.19 -1.12 -22.95
N ASN A 47 5.70 -2.24 -22.49
CA ASN A 47 6.36 -3.29 -23.25
C ASN A 47 5.42 -4.43 -23.64
N VAL A 48 4.29 -4.59 -22.96
CA VAL A 48 3.42 -5.79 -23.03
C VAL A 48 2.89 -5.99 -24.45
N GLN A 49 2.27 -4.98 -25.03
CA GLN A 49 1.71 -5.09 -26.40
C GLN A 49 2.79 -5.30 -27.45
N SER A 50 3.96 -4.69 -27.27
CA SER A 50 5.11 -4.90 -28.17
C SER A 50 5.57 -6.37 -28.16
N LEU A 51 5.67 -6.97 -26.99
CA LEU A 51 6.06 -8.38 -26.82
C LEU A 51 4.97 -9.34 -27.32
N ILE A 52 3.68 -9.04 -27.08
CA ILE A 52 2.57 -9.85 -27.61
C ILE A 52 2.56 -9.86 -29.13
N ALA A 53 2.80 -8.71 -29.77
CA ALA A 53 2.87 -8.63 -31.22
C ALA A 53 4.01 -9.48 -31.82
N LEU A 54 5.09 -9.68 -31.09
CA LEU A 54 6.21 -10.54 -31.51
C LEU A 54 5.91 -12.04 -31.41
N LEU A 55 4.87 -12.48 -30.68
CA LEU A 55 4.50 -13.90 -30.58
C LEU A 55 4.07 -14.54 -31.92
N SER A 56 3.83 -13.73 -32.94
CA SER A 56 3.47 -14.18 -34.30
C SER A 56 4.59 -13.95 -35.33
N THR A 57 5.82 -13.77 -34.87
CA THR A 57 7.00 -13.52 -35.71
C THR A 57 8.08 -14.59 -35.48
N ASP A 58 9.19 -14.48 -36.19
CA ASP A 58 10.40 -15.30 -35.96
C ASP A 58 11.05 -15.10 -34.60
N LYS A 59 10.67 -14.04 -33.87
CA LYS A 59 11.11 -13.71 -32.48
C LYS A 59 10.16 -14.23 -31.40
N ALA A 60 9.19 -15.08 -31.74
CA ALA A 60 8.14 -15.50 -30.83
C ALA A 60 8.65 -16.24 -29.60
N GLU A 61 9.70 -17.02 -29.71
CA GLU A 61 10.29 -17.74 -28.57
C GLU A 61 10.87 -16.77 -27.55
N GLN A 62 11.67 -15.80 -28.00
CA GLN A 62 12.28 -14.78 -27.14
C GLN A 62 11.22 -13.89 -26.48
N ALA A 63 10.19 -13.50 -27.24
CA ALA A 63 9.07 -12.71 -26.72
C ALA A 63 8.26 -13.47 -25.67
N SER A 64 7.96 -14.75 -25.90
CA SER A 64 7.29 -15.62 -24.93
C SER A 64 8.09 -15.72 -23.63
N LYS A 65 9.41 -15.95 -23.72
CA LYS A 65 10.30 -15.99 -22.56
C LYS A 65 10.38 -14.64 -21.82
N ALA A 66 10.34 -13.51 -22.55
CA ALA A 66 10.31 -12.19 -21.92
C ALA A 66 8.98 -11.96 -21.17
N LEU A 67 7.84 -12.35 -21.76
CA LEU A 67 6.51 -12.20 -21.18
C LEU A 67 6.29 -13.11 -19.96
N SER A 68 6.93 -14.30 -19.90
CA SER A 68 6.70 -15.26 -18.81
C SER A 68 7.01 -14.70 -17.42
N ASN A 69 7.90 -13.71 -17.33
CA ASN A 69 8.28 -13.07 -16.07
C ASN A 69 7.49 -11.79 -15.76
N ILE A 70 6.63 -11.34 -16.67
CA ILE A 70 5.81 -10.14 -16.51
C ILE A 70 4.46 -10.54 -15.92
N THR A 71 4.10 -9.97 -14.76
CA THR A 71 2.82 -10.22 -14.09
C THR A 71 1.77 -9.14 -14.39
N LEU A 72 2.19 -7.92 -14.76
CA LEU A 72 1.32 -6.79 -15.10
C LEU A 72 0.75 -6.94 -16.52
N ILE A 73 -0.01 -8.01 -16.73
CA ILE A 73 -0.60 -8.34 -18.03
C ILE A 73 -2.04 -7.84 -18.15
N PHE A 74 -2.82 -7.87 -17.04
CA PHE A 74 -4.22 -7.45 -16.98
C PHE A 74 -5.06 -7.92 -18.18
N ASP A 75 -5.73 -7.01 -18.86
CA ASP A 75 -6.60 -7.36 -19.99
C ASP A 75 -5.85 -7.81 -21.26
N ALA A 76 -4.57 -7.51 -21.36
CA ALA A 76 -3.72 -8.03 -22.42
C ALA A 76 -3.58 -9.58 -22.37
N PHE A 77 -3.98 -10.20 -21.25
CA PHE A 77 -4.12 -11.65 -21.15
C PHE A 77 -5.04 -12.21 -22.25
N TYR A 78 -6.16 -11.55 -22.55
CA TYR A 78 -7.11 -11.99 -23.56
C TYR A 78 -6.54 -11.94 -24.99
N ASP A 79 -5.60 -11.07 -25.27
CA ASP A 79 -4.88 -11.05 -26.55
C ASP A 79 -4.02 -12.31 -26.69
N VAL A 80 -3.30 -12.69 -25.63
CA VAL A 80 -2.52 -13.94 -25.59
C VAL A 80 -3.42 -15.18 -25.66
N GLU A 81 -4.53 -15.18 -24.93
CA GLU A 81 -5.52 -16.26 -24.96
C GLU A 81 -6.12 -16.43 -26.36
N LYS A 82 -6.39 -15.35 -27.08
CA LYS A 82 -6.86 -15.39 -28.46
C LYS A 82 -5.83 -16.04 -29.38
N LEU A 83 -4.55 -15.70 -29.23
CA LEU A 83 -3.46 -16.32 -30.00
C LEU A 83 -3.36 -17.82 -29.67
N HIS A 84 -3.48 -18.21 -28.42
CA HIS A 84 -3.53 -19.61 -27.99
C HIS A 84 -4.69 -20.37 -28.66
N LYS A 85 -5.91 -19.85 -28.59
CA LYS A 85 -7.10 -20.44 -29.23
C LYS A 85 -6.95 -20.57 -30.76
N ASN A 86 -6.16 -19.71 -31.37
CA ASN A 86 -5.82 -19.76 -32.79
C ASN A 86 -4.62 -20.67 -33.13
N GLY A 87 -4.13 -21.47 -32.15
CA GLY A 87 -3.09 -22.47 -32.37
C GLY A 87 -1.65 -21.95 -32.28
N ASN A 88 -1.42 -20.71 -31.81
CA ASN A 88 -0.07 -20.22 -31.61
C ASN A 88 0.63 -20.97 -30.46
N ILE A 89 1.70 -21.70 -30.77
CA ILE A 89 2.40 -22.56 -29.83
C ILE A 89 3.11 -21.75 -28.72
N TYR A 90 3.65 -20.57 -29.04
CA TYR A 90 4.36 -19.73 -28.09
C TYR A 90 3.40 -19.06 -27.11
N ALA A 91 2.21 -18.65 -27.55
CA ALA A 91 1.14 -18.17 -26.67
C ALA A 91 0.63 -19.30 -25.75
N THR A 92 0.53 -20.53 -26.29
CA THR A 92 0.16 -21.71 -25.48
C THR A 92 1.20 -21.99 -24.37
N ASN A 93 2.48 -21.96 -24.72
CA ASN A 93 3.56 -22.17 -23.75
C ASN A 93 3.59 -21.05 -22.70
N LEU A 94 3.32 -19.82 -23.11
CA LEU A 94 3.24 -18.66 -22.21
C LEU A 94 2.11 -18.81 -21.19
N ILE A 95 0.89 -19.17 -21.63
CA ILE A 95 -0.23 -19.41 -20.71
C ILE A 95 0.08 -20.56 -19.76
N LYS A 96 0.74 -21.64 -20.23
CA LYS A 96 1.19 -22.74 -19.37
C LYS A 96 2.19 -22.26 -18.32
N SER A 97 3.18 -21.47 -18.71
CA SER A 97 4.17 -20.87 -17.79
C SER A 97 3.50 -20.04 -16.69
N TRP A 98 2.52 -19.21 -17.05
CA TRP A 98 1.73 -18.47 -16.06
C TRP A 98 0.87 -19.39 -15.17
N ALA A 99 0.25 -20.43 -15.73
CA ALA A 99 -0.55 -21.40 -14.97
C ALA A 99 0.29 -22.21 -13.98
N GLU A 100 1.55 -22.45 -14.28
CA GLU A 100 2.54 -23.13 -13.42
C GLU A 100 3.24 -22.15 -12.44
N ALA A 101 2.88 -20.86 -12.47
CA ALA A 101 3.47 -19.81 -11.65
C ALA A 101 5.00 -19.72 -11.78
N GLU A 102 5.55 -19.91 -13.00
CA GLU A 102 7.01 -19.83 -13.21
C GLU A 102 7.58 -18.44 -12.86
N TRP A 103 6.80 -17.36 -13.06
CA TRP A 103 7.16 -16.00 -12.63
C TRP A 103 7.50 -15.91 -11.13
N PHE A 104 6.97 -16.83 -10.32
CA PHE A 104 7.21 -16.93 -8.87
C PHE A 104 8.23 -18.02 -8.54
N SER A 105 8.05 -19.24 -9.08
CA SER A 105 8.90 -20.40 -8.77
C SER A 105 10.35 -20.24 -9.25
N SER A 106 10.57 -19.49 -10.35
CA SER A 106 11.91 -19.17 -10.84
C SER A 106 12.69 -18.17 -9.97
N LYS A 107 12.02 -17.42 -9.08
CA LYS A 107 12.69 -16.52 -8.15
C LYS A 107 13.37 -17.32 -7.04
N LYS A 108 14.51 -16.80 -6.56
CA LYS A 108 15.24 -17.42 -5.45
C LYS A 108 14.34 -17.60 -4.24
N VAL A 109 14.36 -18.79 -3.68
CA VAL A 109 13.70 -19.07 -2.39
C VAL A 109 14.35 -18.22 -1.30
N VAL A 110 13.56 -17.70 -0.38
CA VAL A 110 14.06 -16.98 0.78
C VAL A 110 14.90 -17.96 1.61
N PRO A 111 16.16 -17.65 1.92
CA PRO A 111 17.01 -18.54 2.73
C PRO A 111 16.39 -18.80 4.11
N GLU A 112 16.49 -20.02 4.63
CA GLU A 112 16.00 -20.34 5.98
C GLU A 112 16.73 -19.54 7.07
N ILE A 113 18.02 -19.22 6.84
CA ILE A 113 18.86 -18.43 7.74
C ILE A 113 19.32 -17.17 7.02
N LEU A 114 19.03 -16.02 7.63
CA LEU A 114 19.48 -14.71 7.18
C LEU A 114 20.57 -14.20 8.13
N LYS A 115 21.82 -14.13 7.65
CA LYS A 115 22.91 -13.52 8.39
C LYS A 115 22.98 -12.05 8.07
N VAL A 116 22.87 -11.19 9.10
CA VAL A 116 22.75 -9.74 8.93
C VAL A 116 23.56 -8.98 9.95
N ASN A 117 23.99 -7.78 9.58
CA ASN A 117 24.54 -6.79 10.50
C ASN A 117 23.39 -5.92 11.05
N ILE A 118 23.51 -5.40 12.26
CA ILE A 118 22.47 -4.59 12.91
C ILE A 118 22.79 -3.11 12.83
N PHE A 119 21.80 -2.33 12.43
CA PHE A 119 21.73 -0.89 12.67
C PHE A 119 20.53 -0.59 13.58
N LYS A 120 20.80 -0.29 14.87
CA LYS A 120 19.76 -0.05 15.88
C LYS A 120 19.65 1.42 16.26
N VAL A 121 18.41 1.91 16.32
CA VAL A 121 18.03 3.20 16.89
C VAL A 121 17.15 2.95 18.11
N ASN A 122 17.56 3.45 19.26
CA ASN A 122 16.82 3.26 20.52
C ASN A 122 15.61 4.18 20.61
N GLY A 123 14.58 3.70 21.31
CA GLY A 123 13.35 4.44 21.59
C GLY A 123 12.34 4.38 20.46
N GLU A 124 11.46 5.37 20.44
CA GLU A 124 10.44 5.50 19.41
C GLU A 124 11.01 6.15 18.15
N ILE A 125 10.73 5.51 17.02
CA ILE A 125 11.09 5.97 15.69
C ILE A 125 9.81 6.34 14.97
N ASN A 126 9.57 7.63 14.85
CA ASN A 126 8.47 8.18 14.09
C ASN A 126 8.80 8.16 12.58
N THR A 127 7.80 8.09 11.73
CA THR A 127 7.99 8.19 10.28
C THR A 127 8.63 9.51 9.86
N ASP A 128 8.48 10.59 10.64
CA ASP A 128 9.17 11.85 10.37
C ASP A 128 10.67 11.80 10.69
N ASP A 129 11.13 10.89 11.54
CA ASP A 129 12.57 10.62 11.70
C ASP A 129 13.17 10.01 10.42
N LEU A 130 12.36 9.23 9.69
CA LEU A 130 12.75 8.50 8.47
C LEU A 130 12.46 9.29 7.18
N SER A 131 11.48 10.16 7.24
CA SER A 131 10.96 10.96 6.13
C SER A 131 10.39 12.29 6.65
N PRO A 132 11.26 13.28 6.96
CA PRO A 132 10.84 14.53 7.56
C PRO A 132 9.79 15.26 6.73
N ALA A 133 8.74 15.78 7.40
CA ALA A 133 7.66 16.52 6.75
C ALA A 133 8.15 17.79 6.04
N GLN A 134 9.17 18.46 6.59
CA GLN A 134 9.81 19.63 5.96
C GLN A 134 10.44 19.34 4.59
N ASP A 135 10.79 18.06 4.32
CA ASP A 135 11.38 17.60 3.06
C ASP A 135 10.40 16.81 2.20
N ALA A 136 9.09 16.93 2.48
CA ALA A 136 8.02 16.22 1.75
C ALA A 136 8.08 16.45 0.23
N TRP A 137 8.56 17.61 -0.19
CA TRP A 137 8.76 17.97 -1.60
C TRP A 137 9.70 17.04 -2.38
N SER A 138 10.63 16.36 -1.69
CA SER A 138 11.60 15.45 -2.31
C SER A 138 11.17 13.98 -2.31
N ARG A 139 10.00 13.63 -1.73
CA ARG A 139 9.56 12.23 -1.53
C ARG A 139 9.47 11.40 -2.81
N ALA A 140 9.16 12.02 -3.93
CA ALA A 140 9.13 11.34 -5.23
C ALA A 140 10.55 10.99 -5.77
N ASP A 141 11.56 11.74 -5.37
CA ASP A 141 12.97 11.45 -5.63
C ASP A 141 13.56 10.67 -4.44
N ILE A 142 13.41 9.34 -4.47
CA ILE A 142 13.82 8.46 -3.37
C ILE A 142 15.29 8.64 -2.98
N PRO A 143 16.27 8.65 -3.93
CA PRO A 143 17.68 8.88 -3.62
C PRO A 143 17.94 10.21 -2.90
N LEU A 144 17.26 11.26 -3.32
CA LEU A 144 17.38 12.58 -2.70
C LEU A 144 16.75 12.59 -1.32
N HIS A 145 15.51 12.11 -1.20
CA HIS A 145 14.75 12.13 0.04
C HIS A 145 15.40 11.27 1.14
N ALA A 146 15.96 10.12 0.79
CA ALA A 146 16.63 9.24 1.73
C ALA A 146 17.84 9.89 2.45
N LYS A 147 18.41 10.97 1.90
CA LYS A 147 19.46 11.75 2.55
C LYS A 147 18.96 12.54 3.78
N SER A 148 17.63 12.72 3.90
CA SER A 148 17.02 13.40 5.07
C SER A 148 16.79 12.45 6.25
N MET A 149 16.96 11.15 6.08
CA MET A 149 16.70 10.15 7.11
C MET A 149 17.56 10.39 8.35
N PHE A 150 16.91 10.59 9.51
CA PHE A 150 17.53 10.85 10.81
C PHE A 150 18.47 12.07 10.88
N ILE A 151 18.49 12.94 9.89
CA ILE A 151 19.44 14.06 9.83
C ILE A 151 19.42 14.95 11.08
N ASN A 152 18.26 15.13 11.68
CA ASN A 152 18.06 15.95 12.88
C ASN A 152 18.20 15.16 14.19
N LYS A 153 18.36 13.83 14.14
CA LYS A 153 18.34 12.97 15.34
C LYS A 153 19.67 12.26 15.59
N ILE A 154 20.37 11.86 14.54
CA ILE A 154 21.61 11.11 14.64
C ILE A 154 22.69 11.76 13.78
N PRO A 155 23.64 12.52 14.39
CA PRO A 155 24.76 13.07 13.66
C PRO A 155 25.58 11.98 12.97
N LYS A 156 26.02 12.23 11.73
CA LYS A 156 26.87 11.30 10.94
C LYS A 156 26.29 9.88 10.76
N ILE A 157 24.96 9.77 10.70
CA ILE A 157 24.29 8.47 10.54
C ILE A 157 24.81 7.70 9.31
N PHE A 158 25.09 8.41 8.22
CA PHE A 158 25.53 7.78 6.98
C PHE A 158 26.95 7.21 7.09
N ASP A 159 27.82 7.80 7.90
CA ASP A 159 29.15 7.25 8.17
C ASP A 159 29.04 5.89 8.89
N VAL A 160 28.08 5.77 9.81
CA VAL A 160 27.81 4.50 10.50
C VAL A 160 27.25 3.44 9.52
N ILE A 161 26.31 3.84 8.67
CA ILE A 161 25.72 2.93 7.66
C ILE A 161 26.79 2.45 6.68
N GLU A 162 27.64 3.34 6.16
CA GLU A 162 28.71 2.96 5.24
C GLU A 162 29.74 2.03 5.90
N LYS A 163 30.07 2.26 7.17
CA LYS A 163 30.92 1.33 7.93
C LYS A 163 30.30 -0.06 8.06
N LEU A 164 28.98 -0.16 8.31
CA LEU A 164 28.30 -1.44 8.39
C LEU A 164 28.23 -2.16 7.04
N LYS A 165 28.13 -1.42 5.93
CA LYS A 165 28.14 -1.97 4.57
C LYS A 165 29.50 -2.59 4.20
N SER A 166 30.62 -2.17 4.81
CA SER A 166 31.95 -2.71 4.53
C SER A 166 32.09 -4.20 4.88
N ASP A 167 31.22 -4.73 5.74
CA ASP A 167 31.18 -6.16 6.09
C ASP A 167 30.56 -7.04 5.00
N ASN A 168 30.04 -6.46 3.91
CA ASN A 168 29.36 -7.16 2.82
C ASN A 168 28.17 -8.05 3.26
N LEU A 169 27.58 -7.75 4.41
CA LEU A 169 26.37 -8.38 4.91
C LEU A 169 25.16 -7.46 4.72
N PRO A 170 23.96 -8.01 4.51
CA PRO A 170 22.74 -7.22 4.60
C PRO A 170 22.63 -6.57 5.99
N ILE A 171 22.05 -5.37 6.03
CA ILE A 171 21.83 -4.65 7.28
C ILE A 171 20.36 -4.77 7.67
N ALA A 172 20.09 -5.20 8.91
CA ALA A 172 18.76 -5.13 9.50
C ALA A 172 18.60 -3.80 10.26
N PHE A 173 17.55 -3.06 9.93
CA PHE A 173 17.13 -1.89 10.70
C PHE A 173 16.39 -2.35 11.96
N VAL A 174 16.78 -1.82 13.13
CA VAL A 174 16.26 -2.25 14.42
C VAL A 174 15.78 -1.04 15.24
N GLY A 175 14.60 -1.14 15.85
CA GLY A 175 14.08 -0.11 16.75
C GLY A 175 13.18 -0.66 17.84
N ASP A 176 13.01 0.08 18.94
CA ASP A 176 12.14 -0.38 20.03
C ASP A 176 10.66 -0.22 19.63
N VAL A 177 10.26 0.94 19.09
CA VAL A 177 8.93 1.17 18.48
C VAL A 177 9.17 1.83 17.13
N VAL A 178 8.72 1.21 16.04
CA VAL A 178 9.04 1.64 14.68
C VAL A 178 7.80 2.06 13.92
N GLY A 179 7.87 3.19 13.22
CA GLY A 179 6.93 3.59 12.19
C GLY A 179 5.66 4.26 12.71
N THR A 180 5.67 4.86 13.89
CA THR A 180 4.59 5.75 14.35
C THR A 180 4.56 7.01 13.46
N GLY A 181 3.37 7.54 13.17
CA GLY A 181 3.19 8.72 12.29
C GLY A 181 2.62 8.38 10.91
N SER A 182 2.51 9.39 10.06
CA SER A 182 1.73 9.32 8.80
C SER A 182 2.55 9.13 7.52
N SER A 183 3.84 9.48 7.49
CA SER A 183 4.69 9.47 6.29
C SER A 183 5.25 8.08 5.94
N ARG A 184 4.42 7.05 5.94
CA ARG A 184 4.79 5.63 5.94
C ARG A 184 5.56 5.19 4.69
N LYS A 185 5.03 5.44 3.50
CA LYS A 185 5.64 4.97 2.24
C LYS A 185 7.00 5.60 1.99
N SER A 186 7.13 6.91 2.17
CA SER A 186 8.40 7.60 2.00
C SER A 186 9.44 7.18 3.06
N ALA A 187 9.00 6.87 4.28
CA ALA A 187 9.86 6.31 5.32
C ALA A 187 10.38 4.91 4.94
N ILE A 188 9.51 4.04 4.42
CA ILE A 188 9.93 2.72 3.90
C ILE A 188 10.88 2.88 2.71
N ASN A 189 10.60 3.79 1.77
CA ASN A 189 11.50 4.06 0.65
C ASN A 189 12.89 4.49 1.13
N SER A 190 12.98 5.35 2.17
CA SER A 190 14.25 5.76 2.76
C SER A 190 15.00 4.58 3.39
N LEU A 191 14.30 3.72 4.15
CA LEU A 191 14.90 2.50 4.71
C LEU A 191 15.38 1.55 3.61
N GLN A 192 14.56 1.30 2.59
CA GLN A 192 14.94 0.44 1.48
C GLN A 192 16.09 0.99 0.66
N TRP A 193 16.18 2.32 0.51
CA TRP A 193 17.32 2.95 -0.16
C TRP A 193 18.65 2.62 0.52
N HIS A 194 18.69 2.64 1.85
CA HIS A 194 19.91 2.40 2.63
C HIS A 194 20.16 0.93 2.94
N PHE A 195 19.12 0.13 3.16
CA PHE A 195 19.21 -1.24 3.68
C PHE A 195 18.65 -2.32 2.73
N GLY A 196 18.02 -1.92 1.63
CA GLY A 196 17.51 -2.83 0.61
C GLY A 196 18.55 -3.18 -0.46
N LYS A 197 18.09 -3.84 -1.52
CA LYS A 197 18.88 -4.25 -2.67
C LYS A 197 18.43 -3.48 -3.91
N GLN A 198 19.39 -3.18 -4.79
CA GLN A 198 19.11 -2.59 -6.08
C GLN A 198 18.17 -3.47 -6.91
N ILE A 199 17.20 -2.85 -7.54
CA ILE A 199 16.34 -3.50 -8.54
C ILE A 199 17.04 -3.38 -9.90
N PRO A 200 17.29 -4.48 -10.61
CA PRO A 200 17.94 -4.41 -11.91
C PRO A 200 17.22 -3.46 -12.87
N TYR A 201 17.98 -2.56 -13.49
CA TYR A 201 17.51 -1.53 -14.43
C TYR A 201 16.59 -0.44 -13.85
N VAL A 202 16.47 -0.36 -12.50
CA VAL A 202 15.70 0.68 -11.80
C VAL A 202 16.66 1.44 -10.85
N PRO A 203 17.31 2.51 -11.31
CA PRO A 203 18.40 3.15 -10.57
C PRO A 203 17.97 3.99 -9.37
N ASN A 204 16.71 4.36 -9.30
CA ASN A 204 16.16 5.32 -8.32
C ASN A 204 15.31 4.66 -7.23
N LYS A 205 15.29 3.32 -7.16
CA LYS A 205 14.49 2.57 -6.17
C LYS A 205 15.22 1.29 -5.79
N ASN A 206 15.23 0.99 -4.49
CA ASN A 206 15.67 -0.30 -3.95
C ASN A 206 14.47 -1.06 -3.41
N SER A 207 14.61 -2.36 -3.19
CA SER A 207 13.57 -3.23 -2.62
C SER A 207 14.13 -4.14 -1.54
N GLY A 208 13.26 -4.82 -0.80
CA GLY A 208 13.66 -5.69 0.29
C GLY A 208 13.99 -4.91 1.56
N GLY A 209 14.97 -5.40 2.33
CA GLY A 209 15.32 -4.87 3.64
C GLY A 209 14.65 -5.64 4.78
N ILE A 210 15.30 -5.67 5.94
CA ILE A 210 14.82 -6.35 7.14
C ILE A 210 14.60 -5.30 8.23
N ILE A 211 13.42 -5.33 8.84
CA ILE A 211 13.02 -4.38 9.89
C ILE A 211 12.66 -5.18 11.13
N LEU A 212 13.43 -5.03 12.22
CA LEU A 212 13.14 -5.66 13.50
C LEU A 212 12.62 -4.60 14.48
N GLY A 213 11.51 -4.87 15.13
CA GLY A 213 10.95 -3.96 16.12
C GLY A 213 10.41 -4.69 17.35
N ALA A 214 10.57 -4.12 18.55
CA ALA A 214 9.81 -4.65 19.67
C ALA A 214 8.31 -4.41 19.47
N LYS A 215 7.98 -3.28 18.81
CA LYS A 215 6.68 -3.02 18.19
C LYS A 215 6.87 -2.30 16.87
N ILE A 216 6.06 -2.67 15.88
CA ILE A 216 5.99 -1.98 14.58
C ILE A 216 4.57 -1.47 14.42
N ALA A 217 4.41 -0.18 14.09
CA ALA A 217 3.08 0.39 13.89
C ALA A 217 2.37 -0.34 12.73
N PRO A 218 1.11 -0.81 12.89
CA PRO A 218 0.45 -1.70 11.93
C PRO A 218 0.43 -1.19 10.49
N MET A 219 0.10 0.08 10.30
CA MET A 219 0.10 0.68 8.96
C MET A 219 1.50 0.79 8.34
N PHE A 220 2.55 0.94 9.17
CA PHE A 220 3.93 0.91 8.70
C PHE A 220 4.36 -0.52 8.37
N PHE A 221 3.96 -1.47 9.17
CA PHE A 221 4.18 -2.90 8.93
C PHE A 221 3.61 -3.31 7.57
N ASN A 222 2.32 -3.02 7.33
CA ASN A 222 1.66 -3.33 6.05
C ASN A 222 2.34 -2.63 4.86
N THR A 223 2.79 -1.37 5.03
CA THR A 223 3.52 -0.65 3.97
C THR A 223 4.89 -1.29 3.67
N ALA A 224 5.53 -1.87 4.69
CA ALA A 224 6.78 -2.61 4.51
C ALA A 224 6.55 -3.90 3.71
N GLU A 225 5.51 -4.66 4.02
CA GLU A 225 5.07 -5.85 3.27
C GLU A 225 4.76 -5.52 1.80
N ASP A 226 3.94 -4.49 1.57
CA ASP A 226 3.58 -4.04 0.22
C ASP A 226 4.81 -3.72 -0.63
N SER A 227 5.86 -3.22 0.02
CA SER A 227 7.12 -2.80 -0.61
C SER A 227 8.18 -3.90 -0.66
N GLY A 228 7.86 -5.12 -0.21
CA GLY A 228 8.76 -6.27 -0.23
C GLY A 228 9.86 -6.25 0.83
N ALA A 229 9.72 -5.48 1.91
CA ALA A 229 10.56 -5.59 3.09
C ALA A 229 10.07 -6.73 4.00
N LEU A 230 10.93 -7.19 4.92
CA LEU A 230 10.61 -8.20 5.92
C LEU A 230 10.51 -7.56 7.32
N PRO A 231 9.31 -7.12 7.75
CA PRO A 231 9.09 -6.66 9.11
C PRO A 231 8.91 -7.85 10.06
N ILE A 232 9.59 -7.81 11.21
CA ILE A 232 9.49 -8.84 12.27
C ILE A 232 9.37 -8.14 13.62
N GLU A 233 8.34 -8.46 14.38
CA GLU A 233 8.21 -8.07 15.78
C GLU A 233 8.90 -9.10 16.69
N CYS A 234 9.88 -8.65 17.51
CA CYS A 234 10.61 -9.48 18.46
C CYS A 234 11.18 -8.62 19.59
N ASP A 235 11.66 -9.24 20.67
CA ASP A 235 12.42 -8.51 21.68
C ASP A 235 13.77 -8.06 21.11
N VAL A 236 13.98 -6.77 21.00
CA VAL A 236 15.19 -6.14 20.45
C VAL A 236 16.15 -5.61 21.54
N SER A 237 15.87 -5.87 22.82
CA SER A 237 16.62 -5.32 23.97
C SER A 237 18.10 -5.70 23.94
N LYS A 238 18.40 -6.91 23.52
CA LYS A 238 19.78 -7.45 23.42
C LYS A 238 20.51 -7.08 22.12
N LEU A 239 19.80 -6.52 21.13
CA LEU A 239 20.38 -6.17 19.83
C LEU A 239 21.11 -4.82 19.89
N LYS A 240 22.31 -4.72 19.29
CA LYS A 240 23.12 -3.49 19.26
C LYS A 240 23.71 -3.28 17.87
N THR A 241 23.87 -2.02 17.48
CA THR A 241 24.53 -1.64 16.22
C THR A 241 25.91 -2.29 16.11
N GLY A 242 26.21 -2.88 14.96
CA GLY A 242 27.45 -3.58 14.67
C GLY A 242 27.48 -5.04 15.12
N ASN A 243 26.43 -5.54 15.80
CA ASN A 243 26.34 -6.99 16.03
C ASN A 243 25.95 -7.70 14.74
N ILE A 244 26.56 -8.85 14.49
CA ILE A 244 26.14 -9.78 13.45
C ILE A 244 25.27 -10.84 14.11
N ILE A 245 24.09 -11.05 13.53
CA ILE A 245 23.11 -12.03 14.01
C ILE A 245 22.66 -12.96 12.89
N GLU A 246 22.10 -14.10 13.27
CA GLU A 246 21.44 -15.04 12.39
C GLU A 246 19.96 -15.12 12.72
N ILE A 247 19.12 -14.78 11.73
CA ILE A 247 17.66 -14.87 11.82
C ILE A 247 17.26 -16.19 11.19
N ASN A 248 16.88 -17.17 12.00
CA ASN A 248 16.38 -18.47 11.54
C ASN A 248 14.85 -18.38 11.35
N LEU A 249 14.42 -18.29 10.10
CA LEU A 249 13.00 -18.13 9.74
C LEU A 249 12.18 -19.40 10.00
N LYS A 250 12.83 -20.57 9.95
CA LYS A 250 12.18 -21.87 10.18
C LYS A 250 11.92 -22.11 11.67
N GLU A 251 12.94 -21.86 12.49
CA GLU A 251 12.84 -22.00 13.95
C GLU A 251 12.16 -20.80 14.60
N LYS A 252 12.01 -19.69 13.85
CA LYS A 252 11.48 -18.40 14.33
C LYS A 252 12.29 -17.84 15.51
N LYS A 253 13.61 -17.91 15.41
CA LYS A 253 14.57 -17.50 16.44
C LYS A 253 15.68 -16.65 15.87
N ILE A 254 16.23 -15.78 16.70
CA ILE A 254 17.41 -14.97 16.39
C ILE A 254 18.56 -15.42 17.30
N PHE A 255 19.71 -15.66 16.69
CA PHE A 255 20.93 -16.09 17.36
C PHE A 255 22.04 -15.05 17.21
N ASP A 256 22.94 -14.98 18.20
CA ASP A 256 24.18 -14.21 18.09
C ASP A 256 25.24 -14.98 17.23
N GLY A 257 26.38 -14.32 16.97
CA GLY A 257 27.48 -14.92 16.20
C GLY A 257 28.14 -16.15 16.87
N SER A 258 27.79 -16.46 18.12
CA SER A 258 28.24 -17.62 18.88
C SER A 258 27.19 -18.74 18.94
N GLY A 259 26.04 -18.54 18.32
CA GLY A 259 24.95 -19.52 18.32
C GLY A 259 24.03 -19.47 19.55
N ASN A 260 24.15 -18.46 20.43
CA ASN A 260 23.24 -18.30 21.55
C ASN A 260 21.93 -17.65 21.10
N GLU A 261 20.80 -18.19 21.58
CA GLU A 261 19.47 -17.61 21.32
C GLU A 261 19.35 -16.25 22.00
N LEU A 262 19.04 -15.22 21.22
CA LEU A 262 18.79 -13.86 21.70
C LEU A 262 17.30 -13.63 21.97
N THR A 263 16.44 -14.07 21.05
CA THR A 263 15.00 -13.89 21.10
C THR A 263 14.28 -14.82 20.11
N SER A 264 12.97 -14.98 20.28
CA SER A 264 12.07 -15.64 19.33
C SER A 264 11.09 -14.65 18.74
N PHE A 265 10.42 -15.01 17.64
CA PHE A 265 9.43 -14.19 16.95
C PHE A 265 8.35 -15.05 16.27
N ASP A 266 7.26 -14.42 15.84
CA ASP A 266 6.31 -15.00 14.91
C ASP A 266 6.38 -14.32 13.55
N LEU A 267 6.21 -15.11 12.49
CA LEU A 267 6.04 -14.57 11.14
C LEU A 267 4.56 -14.36 10.85
N LYS A 268 4.18 -13.12 10.62
CA LYS A 268 2.82 -12.70 10.28
C LYS A 268 2.89 -11.67 9.17
N PRO A 269 1.98 -11.75 8.18
CA PRO A 269 1.01 -12.83 7.93
C PRO A 269 1.71 -14.15 7.55
N ILE A 270 0.95 -15.23 7.45
CA ILE A 270 1.48 -16.54 7.06
C ILE A 270 2.11 -16.51 5.64
N THR A 271 1.66 -15.59 4.80
CA THR A 271 2.11 -15.37 3.41
C THR A 271 3.40 -14.56 3.30
N ILE A 272 3.95 -14.02 4.40
CA ILE A 272 5.06 -13.06 4.36
C ILE A 272 6.29 -13.53 3.57
N LEU A 273 6.60 -14.83 3.58
CA LEU A 273 7.74 -15.37 2.83
C LEU A 273 7.43 -15.46 1.32
N ASP A 274 6.19 -15.75 0.94
CA ASP A 274 5.76 -15.68 -0.46
C ASP A 274 5.76 -14.24 -0.95
N GLU A 275 5.33 -13.30 -0.12
CA GLU A 275 5.36 -11.86 -0.43
C GLU A 275 6.80 -11.38 -0.66
N LEU A 276 7.71 -11.70 0.26
CA LEU A 276 9.12 -11.36 0.12
C LEU A 276 9.72 -11.96 -1.15
N ARG A 277 9.40 -13.23 -1.47
CA ARG A 277 9.84 -13.90 -2.69
C ARG A 277 9.25 -13.25 -3.94
N ALA A 278 7.99 -12.84 -3.93
CA ALA A 278 7.33 -12.15 -5.03
C ALA A 278 7.90 -10.74 -5.28
N GLY A 279 8.45 -10.10 -4.25
CA GLY A 279 8.94 -8.72 -4.26
C GLY A 279 7.98 -7.74 -3.59
N GLY A 280 7.02 -8.25 -2.82
CA GLY A 280 6.02 -7.55 -2.04
C GLY A 280 4.64 -8.18 -2.15
N ARG A 281 3.73 -7.77 -1.27
CA ARG A 281 2.35 -8.26 -1.23
C ARG A 281 1.61 -7.92 -2.54
N ILE A 282 1.74 -6.71 -3.04
CA ILE A 282 1.08 -6.27 -4.29
C ILE A 282 1.53 -7.12 -5.50
N PRO A 283 2.82 -7.31 -5.79
CA PRO A 283 3.27 -8.22 -6.83
C PRO A 283 2.78 -9.67 -6.67
N LEU A 284 2.69 -10.17 -5.43
CA LEU A 284 2.18 -11.50 -5.16
C LEU A 284 0.70 -11.63 -5.57
N ILE A 285 -0.14 -10.66 -5.18
CA ILE A 285 -1.58 -10.66 -5.49
C ILE A 285 -1.81 -10.61 -7.00
N ILE A 286 -1.13 -9.69 -7.69
CA ILE A 286 -1.24 -9.55 -9.15
C ILE A 286 -0.82 -10.85 -9.86
N GLY A 287 0.30 -11.41 -9.46
CA GLY A 287 0.81 -12.64 -10.04
C GLY A 287 -0.07 -13.86 -9.75
N LYS A 288 -0.63 -13.97 -8.52
CA LYS A 288 -1.64 -15.02 -8.20
C LYS A 288 -2.86 -14.87 -9.10
N GLY A 289 -3.38 -13.67 -9.28
CA GLY A 289 -4.51 -13.40 -10.17
C GLY A 289 -4.23 -13.81 -11.63
N LEU A 290 -3.02 -13.52 -12.14
CA LEU A 290 -2.61 -13.96 -13.47
C LEU A 290 -2.55 -15.50 -13.56
N THR A 291 -1.95 -16.15 -12.55
CA THR A 291 -1.85 -17.63 -12.49
C THR A 291 -3.22 -18.28 -12.48
N GLU A 292 -4.16 -17.80 -11.65
CA GLU A 292 -5.52 -18.39 -11.61
C GLU A 292 -6.29 -18.15 -12.91
N ARG A 293 -6.12 -17.00 -13.56
CA ARG A 293 -6.70 -16.71 -14.87
C ARG A 293 -6.16 -17.68 -15.94
N ALA A 294 -4.85 -17.91 -15.94
CA ALA A 294 -4.21 -18.86 -16.88
C ALA A 294 -4.67 -20.29 -16.63
N ARG A 295 -4.83 -20.71 -15.37
CA ARG A 295 -5.35 -22.03 -15.00
C ARG A 295 -6.80 -22.22 -15.44
N THR A 296 -7.62 -21.19 -15.24
CA THR A 296 -9.02 -21.18 -15.71
C THR A 296 -9.09 -21.33 -17.24
N SER A 297 -8.26 -20.60 -17.99
CA SER A 297 -8.20 -20.71 -19.45
C SER A 297 -7.80 -22.11 -19.93
N LEU A 298 -6.95 -22.82 -19.17
CA LEU A 298 -6.53 -24.19 -19.43
C LEU A 298 -7.41 -25.26 -18.75
N GLN A 299 -8.51 -24.87 -18.09
CA GLN A 299 -9.41 -25.75 -17.33
C GLN A 299 -8.70 -26.57 -16.25
N LEU A 300 -7.69 -25.99 -15.61
CA LEU A 300 -6.93 -26.60 -14.52
C LEU A 300 -7.52 -26.20 -13.15
N LYS A 301 -7.29 -27.05 -12.13
CA LYS A 301 -7.64 -26.73 -10.74
C LYS A 301 -6.83 -25.53 -10.23
N PRO A 302 -7.30 -24.80 -9.20
CA PRO A 302 -6.53 -23.73 -8.57
C PRO A 302 -5.10 -24.12 -8.22
N SER A 303 -4.18 -23.15 -8.21
CA SER A 303 -2.76 -23.38 -7.96
C SER A 303 -2.50 -23.73 -6.49
N ASN A 304 -1.55 -24.64 -6.26
CA ASN A 304 -0.97 -24.93 -4.94
C ASN A 304 0.45 -24.38 -4.79
N SER A 305 0.91 -23.54 -5.71
CA SER A 305 2.26 -22.95 -5.70
C SER A 305 2.44 -21.88 -4.61
N PHE A 306 1.37 -21.43 -4.01
CA PHE A 306 1.35 -20.36 -3.01
C PHE A 306 0.76 -20.86 -1.70
N ILE A 307 1.17 -20.21 -0.59
CA ILE A 307 0.53 -20.44 0.70
C ILE A 307 -0.92 -19.99 0.60
N ASN A 308 -1.86 -20.93 0.81
CA ASN A 308 -3.28 -20.63 0.87
C ASN A 308 -3.69 -20.37 2.32
N ILE A 309 -4.34 -19.23 2.53
CA ILE A 309 -4.96 -18.92 3.82
C ILE A 309 -6.20 -19.82 3.93
N ILE A 310 -6.17 -20.72 4.89
CA ILE A 310 -7.35 -21.56 5.21
C ILE A 310 -8.30 -20.67 6.01
N PRO A 311 -9.53 -20.42 5.52
CA PRO A 311 -10.52 -19.68 6.31
C PRO A 311 -10.72 -20.40 7.66
N GLN A 312 -10.68 -19.64 8.76
CA GLN A 312 -11.01 -20.21 10.07
C GLN A 312 -12.46 -20.68 10.05
N ASP A 313 -12.72 -21.88 10.56
CA ASP A 313 -14.09 -22.35 10.79
C ASP A 313 -14.72 -21.52 11.91
N VAL A 314 -15.62 -20.63 11.51
CA VAL A 314 -16.32 -19.68 12.41
C VAL A 314 -17.80 -20.01 12.52
N SER A 315 -18.20 -21.23 12.13
CA SER A 315 -19.60 -21.71 12.13
C SER A 315 -20.30 -21.57 13.50
N ASN A 316 -19.53 -21.54 14.59
CA ASN A 316 -20.04 -21.42 15.97
C ASN A 316 -20.26 -19.98 16.46
N LEU A 317 -19.85 -18.95 15.70
CA LEU A 317 -19.99 -17.55 16.11
C LEU A 317 -21.26 -16.94 15.52
N LYS A 318 -22.16 -16.49 16.39
CA LYS A 318 -23.43 -15.85 16.00
C LYS A 318 -23.20 -14.36 15.68
N GLY A 319 -23.81 -13.92 14.55
CA GLY A 319 -23.85 -12.51 14.15
C GLY A 319 -22.47 -11.94 13.73
N PHE A 320 -22.49 -10.75 13.19
CA PHE A 320 -21.31 -9.98 12.78
C PHE A 320 -21.40 -8.58 13.37
N THR A 321 -20.27 -7.95 13.64
CA THR A 321 -20.22 -6.54 14.03
C THR A 321 -20.52 -5.63 12.84
N LEU A 322 -20.73 -4.33 13.07
CA LEU A 322 -21.01 -3.39 12.00
C LEU A 322 -19.86 -3.34 10.97
N ALA A 323 -18.62 -3.23 11.42
CA ALA A 323 -17.45 -3.23 10.56
C ALA A 323 -17.32 -4.53 9.76
N GLN A 324 -17.56 -5.68 10.39
CA GLN A 324 -17.52 -6.99 9.72
C GLN A 324 -18.58 -7.11 8.61
N LYS A 325 -19.77 -6.52 8.83
CA LYS A 325 -20.85 -6.48 7.82
C LYS A 325 -20.52 -5.54 6.67
N ILE A 326 -19.98 -4.35 6.95
CA ILE A 326 -19.60 -3.39 5.91
C ILE A 326 -18.53 -4.00 5.00
N VAL A 327 -17.47 -4.56 5.57
CA VAL A 327 -16.40 -5.21 4.80
C VAL A 327 -16.94 -6.47 4.08
N GLY A 328 -17.79 -7.25 4.74
CA GLY A 328 -18.45 -8.42 4.15
C GLY A 328 -19.27 -8.05 2.92
N LYS A 329 -20.11 -7.01 3.01
CA LYS A 329 -20.89 -6.48 1.87
C LYS A 329 -19.98 -6.09 0.70
N ALA A 330 -18.85 -5.43 0.98
CA ALA A 330 -17.87 -5.06 -0.04
C ALA A 330 -17.15 -6.27 -0.66
N CYS A 331 -17.14 -7.42 0.01
CA CYS A 331 -16.64 -8.71 -0.48
C CYS A 331 -17.74 -9.61 -1.08
N GLY A 332 -19.00 -9.15 -1.13
CA GLY A 332 -20.13 -9.95 -1.61
C GLY A 332 -20.58 -11.07 -0.66
N VAL A 333 -20.29 -10.96 0.64
CA VAL A 333 -20.67 -11.94 1.68
C VAL A 333 -21.33 -11.23 2.87
N GLU A 334 -21.95 -11.97 3.78
CA GLU A 334 -22.68 -11.41 4.94
C GLU A 334 -21.75 -10.68 5.93
N GLY A 335 -20.53 -11.17 6.12
CA GLY A 335 -19.55 -10.58 7.01
C GLY A 335 -18.21 -11.28 6.96
N ILE A 336 -17.16 -10.57 7.35
CA ILE A 336 -15.78 -11.08 7.41
C ILE A 336 -15.29 -11.08 8.86
N ARG A 337 -14.76 -12.21 9.32
CA ARG A 337 -14.21 -12.34 10.68
C ARG A 337 -12.80 -11.77 10.82
N PRO A 338 -12.39 -11.31 12.00
CA PRO A 338 -11.02 -10.89 12.25
C PRO A 338 -10.00 -11.96 11.89
N GLY A 339 -8.88 -11.56 11.30
CA GLY A 339 -7.80 -12.45 10.85
C GLY A 339 -8.07 -13.18 9.53
N VAL A 340 -9.23 -12.98 8.91
CA VAL A 340 -9.54 -13.53 7.58
C VAL A 340 -9.06 -12.55 6.52
N TYR A 341 -8.25 -13.05 5.58
CA TYR A 341 -7.86 -12.28 4.39
C TYR A 341 -9.07 -12.07 3.48
N CYS A 342 -9.21 -10.86 2.96
CA CYS A 342 -10.27 -10.50 2.02
C CYS A 342 -9.83 -9.35 1.10
N GLU A 343 -10.56 -9.15 0.02
CA GLU A 343 -10.34 -8.07 -0.95
C GLU A 343 -11.64 -7.28 -1.14
N PRO A 344 -12.02 -6.42 -0.19
CA PRO A 344 -13.22 -5.60 -0.31
C PRO A 344 -13.14 -4.67 -1.52
N LYS A 345 -14.27 -4.49 -2.20
CA LYS A 345 -14.46 -3.45 -3.21
C LYS A 345 -14.26 -2.09 -2.56
N ILE A 346 -13.43 -1.25 -3.19
CA ILE A 346 -13.16 0.11 -2.75
C ILE A 346 -13.98 1.09 -3.59
N ASN A 347 -14.87 1.84 -2.93
CA ASN A 347 -15.69 2.84 -3.59
C ASN A 347 -14.97 4.20 -3.70
N THR A 348 -14.28 4.60 -2.63
CA THR A 348 -13.71 5.96 -2.52
C THR A 348 -12.23 5.89 -2.18
N VAL A 349 -11.41 6.60 -2.97
CA VAL A 349 -9.96 6.72 -2.79
C VAL A 349 -9.57 8.19 -2.66
N GLY A 350 -8.89 8.53 -1.56
CA GLY A 350 -8.36 9.88 -1.31
C GLY A 350 -6.85 9.95 -1.56
N SER A 351 -6.42 10.90 -2.38
CA SER A 351 -5.03 11.27 -2.59
C SER A 351 -4.83 12.74 -2.26
N GLN A 352 -3.74 13.08 -1.60
CA GLN A 352 -3.40 14.44 -1.23
C GLN A 352 -1.97 14.81 -1.70
N ASP A 353 -1.67 16.10 -1.77
CA ASP A 353 -0.47 16.64 -2.39
C ASP A 353 0.84 16.08 -1.86
N THR A 354 1.01 15.86 -0.55
CA THR A 354 2.26 15.34 0.01
C THR A 354 2.51 13.86 -0.29
N THR A 355 1.52 13.13 -0.81
CA THR A 355 1.61 11.73 -1.25
C THR A 355 1.27 11.56 -2.74
N GLY A 356 0.67 12.55 -3.37
CA GLY A 356 0.12 12.47 -4.73
C GLY A 356 1.16 12.15 -5.80
N ALA A 357 2.37 12.71 -5.69
CA ALA A 357 3.46 12.41 -6.59
C ALA A 357 3.88 10.93 -6.51
N MET A 358 3.98 10.36 -5.29
CA MET A 358 4.28 8.94 -5.09
C MET A 358 3.14 8.06 -5.59
N THR A 359 1.88 8.43 -5.31
CA THR A 359 0.70 7.71 -5.81
C THR A 359 0.67 7.70 -7.34
N ARG A 360 0.96 8.83 -7.99
CA ARG A 360 1.11 8.92 -9.45
C ARG A 360 2.15 7.96 -9.99
N ASP A 361 3.32 7.91 -9.37
CA ASP A 361 4.42 7.05 -9.84
C ASP A 361 4.09 5.56 -9.62
N GLU A 362 3.46 5.19 -8.52
CA GLU A 362 2.94 3.83 -8.29
C GLU A 362 1.82 3.46 -9.31
N LEU A 363 0.93 4.39 -9.65
CA LEU A 363 -0.08 4.18 -10.70
C LEU A 363 0.55 3.95 -12.08
N LYS A 364 1.63 4.65 -12.40
CA LYS A 364 2.39 4.40 -13.63
C LYS A 364 3.06 3.03 -13.60
N GLU A 365 3.65 2.63 -12.46
CA GLU A 365 4.24 1.30 -12.30
C GLU A 365 3.19 0.18 -12.44
N LEU A 366 1.94 0.43 -12.03
CA LEU A 366 0.80 -0.49 -12.20
C LEU A 366 0.19 -0.46 -13.61
N ALA A 367 0.74 0.30 -14.54
CA ALA A 367 0.17 0.50 -15.88
C ALA A 367 -1.28 1.02 -15.88
N CYS A 368 -1.68 1.75 -14.86
CA CYS A 368 -3.03 2.26 -14.71
C CYS A 368 -3.31 3.39 -15.74
N LEU A 369 -4.24 3.15 -16.64
CA LEU A 369 -4.73 4.12 -17.63
C LEU A 369 -6.15 4.63 -17.32
N GLY A 370 -6.85 4.00 -16.39
CA GLY A 370 -8.18 4.37 -15.91
C GLY A 370 -8.41 3.80 -14.52
N PHE A 371 -9.19 4.50 -13.70
CA PHE A 371 -9.51 4.05 -12.35
C PHE A 371 -10.68 3.05 -12.38
N SER A 372 -10.56 2.00 -11.56
CA SER A 372 -11.64 1.05 -11.30
C SER A 372 -12.42 1.38 -10.03
N ALA A 373 -11.84 2.15 -9.09
CA ALA A 373 -12.58 2.69 -7.97
C ALA A 373 -13.60 3.74 -8.45
N GLU A 374 -14.79 3.78 -7.83
CA GLU A 374 -15.90 4.64 -8.28
C GLU A 374 -15.59 6.13 -8.13
N LEU A 375 -14.87 6.52 -7.08
CA LEU A 375 -14.39 7.88 -6.85
C LEU A 375 -12.92 7.88 -6.44
N VAL A 376 -12.09 8.51 -7.25
CA VAL A 376 -10.69 8.84 -6.90
C VAL A 376 -10.57 10.35 -6.86
N MET A 377 -10.23 10.90 -5.71
CA MET A 377 -10.14 12.34 -5.50
C MET A 377 -8.73 12.75 -5.09
N GLN A 378 -8.17 13.75 -5.78
CA GLN A 378 -6.90 14.40 -5.46
C GLN A 378 -7.17 15.78 -4.84
N SER A 379 -6.42 16.14 -3.80
CA SER A 379 -6.46 17.50 -3.23
C SER A 379 -5.07 18.07 -3.01
N PHE A 380 -5.01 19.39 -2.72
CA PHE A 380 -3.79 20.14 -2.47
C PHE A 380 -3.88 20.92 -1.15
N CYS A 381 -4.39 20.27 -0.10
CA CYS A 381 -4.70 20.91 1.18
C CYS A 381 -3.47 21.18 2.06
N HIS A 382 -2.36 20.45 1.89
CA HIS A 382 -1.17 20.59 2.73
C HIS A 382 -0.19 21.64 2.21
N THR A 383 -0.17 21.88 0.90
CA THR A 383 0.77 22.81 0.26
C THR A 383 0.11 24.10 -0.24
N ALA A 384 -1.20 24.31 0.00
CA ALA A 384 -1.94 25.45 -0.53
C ALA A 384 -1.46 26.80 0.01
N ALA A 385 -1.14 26.86 1.31
CA ALA A 385 -0.83 28.13 1.97
C ALA A 385 0.62 28.63 1.72
N TYR A 386 1.57 27.70 1.69
CA TYR A 386 3.02 28.02 1.55
C TYR A 386 3.69 27.06 0.58
N PRO A 387 3.30 27.04 -0.72
CA PRO A 387 3.84 26.11 -1.68
C PRO A 387 5.31 26.43 -2.02
N LYS A 388 6.13 25.39 -2.11
CA LYS A 388 7.45 25.45 -2.75
C LYS A 388 7.30 25.37 -4.27
N PRO A 389 8.32 25.72 -5.07
CA PRO A 389 8.23 25.62 -6.53
C PRO A 389 7.80 24.24 -7.04
N ILE A 390 8.27 23.16 -6.42
CA ILE A 390 7.88 21.79 -6.77
C ILE A 390 6.41 21.49 -6.44
N ASP A 391 5.87 22.09 -5.38
CA ASP A 391 4.46 21.94 -5.01
C ASP A 391 3.57 22.63 -6.04
N ILE A 392 3.99 23.79 -6.56
CA ILE A 392 3.29 24.49 -7.64
C ILE A 392 3.28 23.64 -8.92
N GLU A 393 4.42 23.02 -9.26
CA GLU A 393 4.49 22.10 -10.40
C GLU A 393 3.54 20.91 -10.24
N LEU A 394 3.45 20.35 -9.03
CA LEU A 394 2.50 19.28 -8.72
C LEU A 394 1.05 19.73 -8.80
N GLN A 395 0.73 20.92 -8.29
CA GLN A 395 -0.60 21.51 -8.37
C GLN A 395 -1.07 21.73 -9.82
N HIS A 396 -0.15 21.91 -10.77
CA HIS A 396 -0.43 22.02 -12.20
C HIS A 396 -0.43 20.67 -12.95
N SER A 397 0.36 19.70 -12.54
CA SER A 397 0.56 18.46 -13.30
C SER A 397 -0.29 17.27 -12.81
N LEU A 398 -0.61 17.20 -11.53
CA LEU A 398 -1.44 16.12 -10.98
C LEU A 398 -2.90 16.17 -11.42
N PRO A 399 -3.56 17.35 -11.55
CA PRO A 399 -4.94 17.40 -11.99
C PRO A 399 -5.16 16.70 -13.34
N ASP A 400 -4.38 17.02 -14.35
CA ASP A 400 -4.46 16.38 -15.67
C ASP A 400 -4.23 14.87 -15.61
N PHE A 401 -3.29 14.44 -14.75
CA PHE A 401 -3.00 13.03 -14.56
C PHE A 401 -4.19 12.27 -13.95
N ILE A 402 -4.85 12.86 -12.95
CA ILE A 402 -6.00 12.27 -12.26
C ILE A 402 -7.24 12.29 -13.16
N SER A 403 -7.55 13.43 -13.75
CA SER A 403 -8.74 13.61 -14.61
C SER A 403 -8.68 12.76 -15.87
N SER A 404 -7.47 12.59 -16.46
CA SER A 404 -7.29 11.71 -17.63
C SER A 404 -7.56 10.22 -17.33
N ARG A 405 -7.68 9.83 -16.06
CA ARG A 405 -7.99 8.48 -15.59
C ARG A 405 -9.41 8.35 -15.02
N GLY A 406 -10.22 9.38 -15.15
CA GLY A 406 -11.61 9.40 -14.64
C GLY A 406 -11.73 9.76 -13.16
N GLY A 407 -10.68 10.33 -12.55
CA GLY A 407 -10.75 10.88 -11.20
C GLY A 407 -11.09 12.35 -11.16
N VAL A 408 -11.29 12.89 -9.96
CA VAL A 408 -11.59 14.29 -9.68
C VAL A 408 -10.39 14.94 -9.00
N SER A 409 -10.01 16.12 -9.43
CA SER A 409 -8.97 16.92 -8.78
C SER A 409 -9.52 18.23 -8.26
N LEU A 410 -9.34 18.48 -6.97
CA LEU A 410 -9.60 19.79 -6.36
C LEU A 410 -8.46 20.75 -6.69
N LYS A 411 -8.74 22.04 -6.60
CA LYS A 411 -7.73 23.11 -6.72
C LYS A 411 -7.06 23.38 -5.38
N ALA A 412 -5.87 23.93 -5.42
CA ALA A 412 -5.23 24.46 -4.20
C ALA A 412 -6.10 25.56 -3.58
N GLY A 413 -6.51 25.37 -2.33
CA GLY A 413 -7.41 26.28 -1.61
C GLY A 413 -8.87 25.84 -1.55
N ASP A 414 -9.30 24.81 -2.27
CA ASP A 414 -10.69 24.29 -2.21
C ASP A 414 -11.03 23.63 -0.86
N GLY A 415 -10.05 23.37 -0.02
CA GLY A 415 -10.25 22.85 1.32
C GLY A 415 -9.54 21.52 1.59
N VAL A 416 -9.83 20.98 2.78
CA VAL A 416 -9.21 19.75 3.27
C VAL A 416 -9.86 18.53 2.62
N ILE A 417 -9.03 17.57 2.14
CA ILE A 417 -9.49 16.34 1.48
C ILE A 417 -10.53 15.57 2.30
N HIS A 418 -10.38 15.51 3.62
CA HIS A 418 -11.28 14.76 4.50
C HIS A 418 -12.70 15.32 4.47
N SER A 419 -12.86 16.64 4.44
CA SER A 419 -14.16 17.28 4.36
C SER A 419 -14.88 16.95 3.06
N TRP A 420 -14.15 16.95 1.93
CA TRP A 420 -14.70 16.60 0.63
C TRP A 420 -15.04 15.10 0.54
N LEU A 421 -14.13 14.22 0.94
CA LEU A 421 -14.37 12.78 0.91
C LEU A 421 -15.58 12.40 1.76
N ASN A 422 -15.72 12.97 2.98
CA ASN A 422 -16.85 12.68 3.84
C ASN A 422 -18.19 13.14 3.25
N ARG A 423 -18.20 14.12 2.36
CA ARG A 423 -19.43 14.51 1.63
C ARG A 423 -19.78 13.56 0.49
N MET A 424 -18.80 12.84 -0.04
CA MET A 424 -18.97 11.96 -1.20
C MET A 424 -19.13 10.48 -0.83
N ILE A 425 -18.99 10.12 0.46
CA ILE A 425 -19.17 8.73 0.88
C ILE A 425 -20.63 8.33 0.89
N LEU A 426 -20.86 7.07 0.52
CA LEU A 426 -22.15 6.42 0.65
C LEU A 426 -22.17 5.53 1.90
N PRO A 427 -23.33 5.38 2.55
CA PRO A 427 -23.48 4.48 3.69
C PRO A 427 -23.00 3.06 3.37
N ASP A 428 -22.36 2.41 4.34
CA ASP A 428 -21.83 1.02 4.24
C ASP A 428 -20.80 0.81 3.12
N SER A 429 -20.17 1.89 2.63
CA SER A 429 -19.10 1.80 1.64
C SER A 429 -17.73 1.63 2.30
N VAL A 430 -16.78 1.09 1.55
CA VAL A 430 -15.38 0.94 1.96
C VAL A 430 -14.50 1.88 1.15
N GLY A 431 -13.55 2.54 1.83
CA GLY A 431 -12.60 3.44 1.18
C GLY A 431 -11.19 3.33 1.72
N THR A 432 -10.29 4.06 1.08
CA THR A 432 -8.90 4.20 1.48
C THR A 432 -8.35 5.58 1.14
N GLY A 433 -7.18 5.91 1.63
CA GLY A 433 -6.48 7.13 1.26
C GLY A 433 -5.07 7.20 1.82
N GLY A 434 -4.28 8.09 1.23
CA GLY A 434 -2.88 8.30 1.61
C GLY A 434 -2.68 9.03 2.92
N ASP A 435 -3.74 9.64 3.45
CA ASP A 435 -3.73 10.35 4.72
C ASP A 435 -4.32 9.50 5.85
N SER A 436 -3.71 9.56 7.05
CA SER A 436 -4.18 8.81 8.23
C SER A 436 -5.57 9.24 8.70
N HIS A 437 -5.99 10.46 8.39
CA HIS A 437 -7.31 11.02 8.72
C HIS A 437 -8.38 10.76 7.64
N THR A 438 -8.09 9.93 6.64
CA THR A 438 -9.14 9.38 5.76
C THR A 438 -9.98 8.40 6.57
N ARG A 439 -11.03 8.93 7.24
CA ARG A 439 -11.88 8.20 8.19
C ARG A 439 -13.36 8.45 7.88
N PHE A 440 -14.09 7.39 7.57
CA PHE A 440 -15.50 7.47 7.16
C PHE A 440 -16.43 7.03 8.29
N PRO A 441 -17.28 7.92 8.84
CA PRO A 441 -18.15 7.57 9.97
C PRO A 441 -19.30 6.65 9.59
N ILE A 442 -19.90 6.79 8.39
CA ILE A 442 -21.08 6.04 7.93
C ILE A 442 -20.75 4.86 7.01
N GLY A 443 -19.49 4.66 6.73
CA GLY A 443 -18.88 3.51 6.09
C GLY A 443 -17.68 3.09 6.90
N ILE A 444 -16.63 2.64 6.22
CA ILE A 444 -15.33 2.39 6.84
C ILE A 444 -14.21 2.71 5.85
N SER A 445 -13.08 3.20 6.34
CA SER A 445 -11.89 3.39 5.52
C SER A 445 -10.66 2.85 6.21
N PHE A 446 -9.73 2.36 5.40
CA PHE A 446 -8.46 1.82 5.84
C PHE A 446 -7.34 2.64 5.20
N PRO A 447 -6.82 3.71 5.87
CA PRO A 447 -5.71 4.48 5.34
C PRO A 447 -4.49 3.62 5.06
N ALA A 448 -3.81 3.89 3.95
CA ALA A 448 -2.71 3.06 3.47
C ALA A 448 -1.54 3.88 2.92
N GLY A 449 -0.43 3.22 2.63
CA GLY A 449 0.66 3.81 1.87
C GLY A 449 0.29 4.05 0.41
N SER A 450 1.01 4.92 -0.29
CA SER A 450 0.71 5.32 -1.69
C SER A 450 0.62 4.13 -2.65
N GLY A 451 1.40 3.06 -2.44
CA GLY A 451 1.33 1.86 -3.28
C GLY A 451 -0.01 1.14 -3.20
N LEU A 452 -0.53 0.94 -1.97
CA LEU A 452 -1.82 0.30 -1.77
C LEU A 452 -2.99 1.22 -2.15
N VAL A 453 -2.85 2.54 -1.96
CA VAL A 453 -3.80 3.55 -2.45
C VAL A 453 -3.87 3.53 -3.98
N ALA A 454 -2.72 3.46 -4.67
CA ALA A 454 -2.65 3.32 -6.11
C ALA A 454 -3.27 2.01 -6.60
N PHE A 455 -3.00 0.91 -5.90
CA PHE A 455 -3.61 -0.39 -6.19
C PHE A 455 -5.13 -0.33 -6.08
N ALA A 456 -5.66 0.26 -5.00
CA ALA A 456 -7.09 0.42 -4.79
C ALA A 456 -7.74 1.30 -5.87
N ALA A 457 -7.10 2.40 -6.26
CA ALA A 457 -7.58 3.26 -7.33
C ALA A 457 -7.60 2.52 -8.68
N ALA A 458 -6.53 1.79 -9.01
CA ALA A 458 -6.37 1.10 -10.28
C ALA A 458 -7.29 -0.11 -10.43
N LEU A 459 -7.45 -0.92 -9.37
CA LEU A 459 -8.15 -2.21 -9.43
C LEU A 459 -9.51 -2.23 -8.74
N GLY A 460 -9.86 -1.17 -8.00
CA GLY A 460 -11.14 -1.06 -7.31
C GLY A 460 -11.31 -2.01 -6.12
N VAL A 461 -10.23 -2.66 -5.67
CA VAL A 461 -10.20 -3.55 -4.51
C VAL A 461 -8.95 -3.30 -3.67
N MET A 462 -8.96 -3.72 -2.41
CA MET A 462 -7.82 -3.57 -1.51
C MET A 462 -7.58 -4.86 -0.72
N PRO A 463 -6.37 -5.43 -0.70
CA PRO A 463 -6.06 -6.56 0.15
C PRO A 463 -6.11 -6.14 1.64
N LEU A 464 -6.79 -6.91 2.44
CA LEU A 464 -7.03 -6.63 3.84
C LEU A 464 -7.07 -7.92 4.66
N ASP A 465 -6.26 -8.02 5.71
CA ASP A 465 -6.50 -8.95 6.80
C ASP A 465 -7.49 -8.27 7.76
N MET A 466 -8.71 -8.80 7.87
CA MET A 466 -9.76 -8.14 8.64
C MET A 466 -9.31 -7.88 10.08
N PRO A 467 -9.22 -6.62 10.55
CA PRO A 467 -8.80 -6.33 11.90
C PRO A 467 -9.83 -6.73 12.95
N GLU A 468 -9.36 -6.93 14.19
CA GLU A 468 -10.23 -6.98 15.36
C GLU A 468 -10.91 -5.61 15.59
N SER A 469 -12.02 -5.61 16.33
CA SER A 469 -12.71 -4.37 16.71
C SER A 469 -12.62 -4.10 18.21
N VAL A 470 -12.67 -2.82 18.58
CA VAL A 470 -12.96 -2.33 19.92
C VAL A 470 -14.29 -1.62 19.89
N LEU A 471 -15.24 -2.09 20.68
CA LEU A 471 -16.54 -1.45 20.85
C LEU A 471 -16.45 -0.33 21.89
N VAL A 472 -16.86 0.86 21.48
CA VAL A 472 -17.15 1.99 22.37
C VAL A 472 -18.65 2.20 22.41
N ARG A 473 -19.26 2.00 23.57
CA ARG A 473 -20.70 2.20 23.79
C ARG A 473 -20.94 3.35 24.73
N PHE A 474 -21.63 4.36 24.23
CA PHE A 474 -22.18 5.43 25.06
C PHE A 474 -23.55 5.01 25.61
N SER A 475 -23.86 5.41 26.84
CA SER A 475 -25.14 5.14 27.48
C SER A 475 -25.56 6.32 28.36
N GLY A 476 -26.88 6.56 28.45
CA GLY A 476 -27.44 7.72 29.11
C GLY A 476 -27.56 8.92 28.20
N GLU A 477 -27.75 10.10 28.80
CA GLU A 477 -27.96 11.37 28.12
C GLU A 477 -26.74 12.30 28.27
N ILE A 478 -26.48 13.13 27.26
CA ILE A 478 -25.41 14.14 27.31
C ILE A 478 -25.81 15.18 28.35
N GLN A 479 -24.96 15.38 29.34
CA GLN A 479 -25.23 16.35 30.41
C GLN A 479 -25.02 17.79 29.95
N PRO A 480 -25.74 18.76 30.50
CA PRO A 480 -25.51 20.17 30.21
C PRO A 480 -24.04 20.59 30.39
N GLY A 481 -23.50 21.30 29.43
CA GLY A 481 -22.10 21.75 29.44
C GLY A 481 -21.10 20.76 28.84
N ILE A 482 -21.50 19.53 28.55
CA ILE A 482 -20.67 18.55 27.83
C ILE A 482 -20.77 18.82 26.31
N THR A 483 -19.64 18.98 25.68
CA THR A 483 -19.53 19.21 24.25
C THR A 483 -19.21 17.90 23.51
N LEU A 484 -19.35 17.91 22.18
CA LEU A 484 -18.96 16.78 21.35
C LEU A 484 -17.48 16.43 21.55
N ARG A 485 -16.61 17.42 21.68
CA ARG A 485 -15.18 17.23 21.91
C ARG A 485 -14.87 16.52 23.22
N ASP A 486 -15.67 16.77 24.26
CA ASP A 486 -15.54 16.05 25.53
C ASP A 486 -15.88 14.57 25.37
N LEU A 487 -16.91 14.24 24.59
CA LEU A 487 -17.26 12.84 24.28
C LEU A 487 -16.14 12.17 23.48
N VAL A 488 -15.59 12.83 22.46
CA VAL A 488 -14.46 12.30 21.66
C VAL A 488 -13.25 12.02 22.55
N ASN A 489 -12.91 12.95 23.46
CA ASN A 489 -11.77 12.82 24.37
C ASN A 489 -12.03 11.84 25.52
N SER A 490 -13.28 11.56 25.85
CA SER A 490 -13.63 10.58 26.89
C SER A 490 -13.16 9.17 26.53
N ILE A 491 -13.11 8.82 25.25
CA ILE A 491 -12.71 7.48 24.78
C ILE A 491 -11.28 7.13 25.22
N PRO A 492 -10.21 7.89 24.86
CA PRO A 492 -8.87 7.61 25.34
C PRO A 492 -8.74 7.80 26.86
N TYR A 493 -9.47 8.74 27.45
CA TYR A 493 -9.45 8.97 28.89
C TYR A 493 -9.92 7.74 29.70
N PHE A 494 -11.03 7.12 29.27
CA PHE A 494 -11.51 5.89 29.90
C PHE A 494 -10.56 4.71 29.69
N ALA A 495 -9.95 4.58 28.50
CA ALA A 495 -8.94 3.57 28.25
C ALA A 495 -7.70 3.75 29.14
N ILE A 496 -7.28 5.00 29.40
CA ILE A 496 -6.20 5.30 30.37
C ILE A 496 -6.61 4.89 31.78
N LYS A 497 -7.81 5.27 32.24
CA LYS A 497 -8.31 4.90 33.58
C LYS A 497 -8.37 3.39 33.78
N ARG A 498 -8.66 2.62 32.75
CA ARG A 498 -8.71 1.15 32.80
C ARG A 498 -7.35 0.48 32.64
N GLY A 499 -6.28 1.27 32.41
CA GLY A 499 -4.94 0.74 32.15
C GLY A 499 -4.79 0.05 30.80
N GLU A 500 -5.68 0.34 29.84
CA GLU A 500 -5.71 -0.20 28.48
C GLU A 500 -4.98 0.71 27.49
N LEU A 501 -4.71 1.97 27.87
CA LEU A 501 -3.91 2.95 27.14
C LEU A 501 -2.92 3.60 28.11
N THR A 502 -1.64 3.58 27.76
CA THR A 502 -0.57 4.21 28.56
C THR A 502 -0.05 5.47 27.91
N ILE A 503 0.21 6.50 28.73
CA ILE A 503 0.80 7.78 28.27
C ILE A 503 2.35 7.67 28.20
N GLY A 504 2.95 6.81 29.03
CA GLY A 504 4.41 6.66 29.13
C GLY A 504 5.05 5.97 27.94
N LYS A 505 6.37 6.20 27.75
CA LYS A 505 7.14 5.62 26.61
C LYS A 505 7.53 4.16 26.81
N GLN A 506 7.59 3.67 28.04
CA GLN A 506 7.94 2.28 28.37
C GLN A 506 6.69 1.45 28.71
N GLY A 507 6.66 0.20 28.26
CA GLY A 507 5.54 -0.72 28.52
C GLY A 507 4.23 -0.26 27.86
N LYS A 508 4.29 0.36 26.66
CA LYS A 508 3.12 0.89 25.96
C LYS A 508 2.02 -0.14 25.78
N LYS A 509 0.86 0.16 26.32
CA LYS A 509 -0.41 -0.49 25.99
C LYS A 509 -1.25 0.47 25.17
N ASN A 510 -1.87 -0.01 24.14
CA ASN A 510 -2.86 0.74 23.35
C ASN A 510 -3.89 -0.25 22.80
N ILE A 511 -5.06 -0.30 23.44
CA ILE A 511 -6.15 -1.20 23.03
C ILE A 511 -6.65 -0.92 21.61
N PHE A 512 -6.49 0.31 21.13
CA PHE A 512 -6.97 0.72 19.80
C PHE A 512 -6.00 0.33 18.68
N ASN A 513 -4.74 0.04 19.03
CA ASN A 513 -3.67 -0.16 18.06
C ASN A 513 -3.98 -1.31 17.10
N GLY A 514 -4.08 -1.02 15.81
CA GLY A 514 -4.36 -2.00 14.76
C GLY A 514 -5.80 -2.52 14.73
N ARG A 515 -6.70 -1.99 15.55
CA ARG A 515 -8.10 -2.41 15.64
C ARG A 515 -9.03 -1.40 15.00
N ILE A 516 -10.22 -1.85 14.62
CA ILE A 516 -11.31 -0.98 14.17
C ILE A 516 -12.03 -0.44 15.42
N LEU A 517 -12.27 0.86 15.45
CA LEU A 517 -13.08 1.49 16.48
C LEU A 517 -14.55 1.50 16.03
N GLU A 518 -15.40 0.74 16.69
CA GLU A 518 -16.85 0.72 16.46
C GLU A 518 -17.55 1.49 17.55
N ILE A 519 -18.29 2.55 17.20
CA ILE A 519 -18.94 3.47 18.14
C ILE A 519 -20.46 3.33 18.02
N GLU A 520 -21.13 3.16 19.16
CA GLU A 520 -22.60 3.13 19.24
C GLU A 520 -23.14 3.82 20.49
N GLY A 521 -24.45 4.02 20.53
CA GLY A 521 -25.15 4.65 21.67
C GLY A 521 -25.38 6.16 21.50
N LEU A 522 -25.07 6.70 20.32
CA LEU A 522 -25.31 8.09 19.93
C LEU A 522 -26.05 8.12 18.58
N PRO A 523 -27.26 7.54 18.48
CA PRO A 523 -27.90 7.26 17.19
C PRO A 523 -28.28 8.51 16.40
N ASP A 524 -28.53 9.64 17.09
CA ASP A 524 -29.06 10.87 16.52
C ASP A 524 -27.97 11.92 16.26
N LEU A 525 -26.68 11.55 16.36
CA LEU A 525 -25.60 12.44 15.93
C LEU A 525 -25.73 12.74 14.44
N LYS A 526 -25.50 14.00 14.07
CA LYS A 526 -25.29 14.34 12.67
C LYS A 526 -24.05 13.66 12.12
N VAL A 527 -24.04 13.34 10.83
CA VAL A 527 -22.89 12.68 10.21
C VAL A 527 -21.61 13.50 10.37
N GLU A 528 -21.69 14.84 10.29
CA GLU A 528 -20.58 15.74 10.52
C GLU A 528 -20.03 15.67 11.96
N GLN A 529 -20.92 15.42 12.94
CA GLN A 529 -20.51 15.21 14.32
C GLN A 529 -19.88 13.82 14.50
N ALA A 530 -20.43 12.81 13.83
CA ALA A 530 -19.85 11.46 13.83
C ALA A 530 -18.46 11.44 13.17
N PHE A 531 -18.22 12.34 12.19
CA PHE A 531 -16.89 12.50 11.59
C PHE A 531 -15.82 12.88 12.62
N GLU A 532 -16.10 13.71 13.62
CA GLU A 532 -15.11 14.03 14.67
C GLU A 532 -14.66 12.79 15.45
N PHE A 533 -15.55 11.83 15.70
CA PHE A 533 -15.18 10.56 16.32
C PHE A 533 -14.32 9.70 15.43
N SER A 534 -14.69 9.60 14.16
CA SER A 534 -13.93 8.78 13.20
C SER A 534 -12.56 9.39 12.91
N ASP A 535 -12.48 10.70 12.72
CA ASP A 535 -11.24 11.44 12.48
C ASP A 535 -10.25 11.27 13.65
N ALA A 536 -10.71 11.49 14.89
CA ALA A 536 -9.88 11.34 16.09
C ALA A 536 -9.35 9.92 16.30
N SER A 537 -9.94 8.89 15.66
CA SER A 537 -9.43 7.51 15.72
C SER A 537 -8.05 7.36 15.10
N ALA A 538 -7.66 8.26 14.19
CA ALA A 538 -6.34 8.30 13.58
C ALA A 538 -5.23 8.48 14.63
N GLU A 539 -5.45 9.39 15.59
CA GLU A 539 -4.48 9.69 16.67
C GLU A 539 -4.36 8.57 17.72
N ARG A 540 -5.22 7.56 17.63
CA ARG A 540 -5.22 6.39 18.51
C ARG A 540 -4.58 5.16 17.88
N SER A 541 -4.02 5.29 16.68
CA SER A 541 -3.46 4.18 15.89
C SER A 541 -4.50 3.10 15.52
N SER A 542 -5.77 3.44 15.41
CA SER A 542 -6.81 2.53 14.93
C SER A 542 -6.63 2.28 13.43
N ASN A 543 -6.95 1.09 12.95
CA ASN A 543 -6.94 0.77 11.52
C ASN A 543 -8.12 1.37 10.76
N GLY A 544 -9.25 1.53 11.43
CA GLY A 544 -10.47 2.12 10.88
C GLY A 544 -11.39 2.57 11.99
N CYS A 545 -12.48 3.23 11.62
CA CYS A 545 -13.55 3.60 12.54
C CYS A 545 -14.89 3.58 11.80
N THR A 546 -15.95 3.18 12.48
CA THR A 546 -17.32 3.35 12.00
C THR A 546 -18.25 3.71 13.17
N VAL A 547 -19.28 4.49 12.90
CA VAL A 547 -20.23 4.99 13.90
C VAL A 547 -21.64 4.53 13.54
N LYS A 548 -22.31 3.86 14.48
CA LYS A 548 -23.68 3.40 14.28
C LYS A 548 -24.66 4.54 14.51
N LEU A 549 -25.27 5.03 13.43
CA LEU A 549 -26.28 6.10 13.42
C LEU A 549 -27.66 5.55 13.08
N SER A 550 -28.69 6.33 13.41
CA SER A 550 -30.05 6.15 12.89
C SER A 550 -30.11 6.51 11.39
N LYS A 551 -31.23 6.16 10.76
CA LYS A 551 -31.46 6.41 9.33
C LYS A 551 -31.64 7.90 9.03
N GLU A 552 -32.27 8.63 9.91
CA GLU A 552 -32.67 10.03 9.74
C GLU A 552 -31.46 10.96 9.57
N PRO A 553 -30.44 10.95 10.44
CA PRO A 553 -29.23 11.75 10.24
C PRO A 553 -28.50 11.45 8.93
N ILE A 554 -28.52 10.19 8.49
CA ILE A 554 -27.87 9.78 7.22
C ILE A 554 -28.64 10.36 6.02
N ILE A 555 -29.98 10.30 6.04
CA ILE A 555 -30.81 10.89 4.98
C ILE A 555 -30.65 12.42 4.95
N GLU A 556 -30.66 13.09 6.10
CA GLU A 556 -30.42 14.55 6.19
C GLU A 556 -29.08 14.90 5.54
N PHE A 557 -28.02 14.17 5.87
CA PHE A 557 -26.69 14.39 5.32
C PHE A 557 -26.65 14.20 3.80
N LEU A 558 -27.21 13.12 3.27
CA LEU A 558 -27.24 12.85 1.83
C LEU A 558 -28.02 13.94 1.07
N ASN A 559 -29.17 14.35 1.59
CA ASN A 559 -29.95 15.43 0.99
C ASN A 559 -29.20 16.76 1.01
N SER A 560 -28.52 17.09 2.13
CA SER A 560 -27.68 18.29 2.24
C SER A 560 -26.54 18.29 1.21
N ASN A 561 -25.91 17.13 0.99
CA ASN A 561 -24.85 17.00 -0.01
C ASN A 561 -25.36 17.12 -1.44
N ILE A 562 -26.54 16.56 -1.76
CA ILE A 562 -27.19 16.73 -3.08
C ILE A 562 -27.45 18.22 -3.36
N VAL A 563 -28.07 18.94 -2.41
CA VAL A 563 -28.31 20.36 -2.55
C VAL A 563 -27.04 21.17 -2.75
N LEU A 564 -25.97 20.85 -2.00
CA LEU A 564 -24.67 21.49 -2.17
C LEU A 564 -24.11 21.27 -3.57
N MET A 565 -24.11 20.04 -4.06
CA MET A 565 -23.58 19.69 -5.39
C MET A 565 -24.42 20.34 -6.51
N GLU A 566 -25.73 20.34 -6.40
CA GLU A 566 -26.61 21.02 -7.36
C GLU A 566 -26.32 22.52 -7.42
N ASN A 567 -26.13 23.16 -6.26
CA ASN A 567 -25.74 24.57 -6.19
C ASN A 567 -24.35 24.82 -6.80
N MET A 568 -23.38 23.96 -6.56
CA MET A 568 -22.05 24.06 -7.16
C MET A 568 -22.13 23.97 -8.69
N ILE A 569 -22.86 22.99 -9.22
CA ILE A 569 -23.06 22.80 -10.67
C ILE A 569 -23.76 24.03 -11.27
N SER A 570 -24.84 24.52 -10.65
CA SER A 570 -25.59 25.66 -11.14
C SER A 570 -24.79 26.98 -11.15
N ASN A 571 -23.80 27.09 -10.26
CA ASN A 571 -22.87 28.23 -10.21
C ASN A 571 -21.60 28.00 -11.07
N GLY A 572 -21.58 26.95 -11.89
CA GLY A 572 -20.49 26.69 -12.83
C GLY A 572 -19.19 26.20 -12.18
N TYR A 573 -19.28 25.63 -10.97
CA TYR A 573 -18.06 24.99 -10.38
C TYR A 573 -17.58 23.85 -11.26
N GLN A 574 -16.27 23.84 -11.46
CA GLN A 574 -15.57 22.78 -12.18
C GLN A 574 -14.30 22.43 -11.40
N ASP A 575 -13.94 21.15 -11.39
CA ASP A 575 -12.64 20.72 -10.93
C ASP A 575 -11.50 21.26 -11.83
N SER A 576 -10.28 21.10 -11.42
CA SER A 576 -9.12 21.62 -12.15
C SER A 576 -8.78 20.85 -13.43
#